data_1cbe867aa69b7ecb2f3fe814be8ff1e5
#
_entry.id   1cbe867aa69b7ecb2f3fe814be8ff1e5
#
_cell.length_a   1.000
_cell.length_b   1.000
_cell.length_c   1.000
_cell.angle_alpha   90.00
_cell.angle_beta   90.00
_cell.angle_gamma   90.00
#
_symmetry.space_group_name_H-M   'P 1'
#
loop_
_entity.id
_entity.type
_entity.pdbx_description
1 polymer ?
#
loop_
_entity_poly.entity_id
_entity_poly.type
_entity_poly.pdbx_seq_one_letter_code
_entity_poly.pdbx_strand_id
1 'polypeptide(L)'
;MKTDQYVIGVDYGSDSVRSVLVNASNGEEIASSVFYYPRWHKGLFCDPGTNLFRQHPLDYIEGLETTIKNCMKAAGNAFEAGSVKAISIDTTGSTPVAVNESGLPLALLPEFATNPHAMFVLWKDHTAIAEAAEINDHAGKFEVNYLKYCGGIYSSEWFWAKLLRTLRVDEQVRAACYSWVEHCDWIPFMLTGGNDIKEMKRSRCAAGHKALWAEAFDGLPPNDFFASLDPLLDGFTSRLFKETYTSDVAAGSLSQDWADRLGLSTAVVVGVGAFDAHMGAVGGQIEPYHLSKVMGTSTCDILITPTTDMEGRLIKGICGQVNGSVIPGMVGLEAGQSAFGDTYAWFKNILGWPLKNLLQTSSVINAETAKALEEEMMDAIIPELSKQADLLPKTEDDEVAIDWFNGRRTPDANQALKAAIYNLDLATDAPRIFRTLAEATCFGAKNIVDRFIAEGIPVKGIIGIGGVAKKSPYIMQMMADVLNMPIRIHQFSHTCALGAAMFAAVAAEIHPNVEEAMRQMGGGFDTTYYPIEENVRYYASRYPKYKSLGNFIEKNSTHE
;
A
#
# COMPACT_ATOMS: atom_id res chain seq x y z
N MET A 1 -2.51 31.63 -26.51
CA MET A 1 -1.74 30.74 -25.62
C MET A 1 -2.76 29.78 -25.04
N LYS A 2 -2.53 28.46 -25.04
CA LYS A 2 -3.38 27.54 -24.28
C LYS A 2 -3.21 27.94 -22.80
N THR A 3 -4.31 28.18 -22.11
CA THR A 3 -4.28 28.38 -20.65
C THR A 3 -3.82 27.07 -20.01
N ASP A 4 -2.89 27.15 -19.07
CA ASP A 4 -2.45 25.98 -18.32
C ASP A 4 -3.64 25.31 -17.62
N GLN A 5 -3.67 23.99 -17.70
CA GLN A 5 -4.67 23.16 -17.01
C GLN A 5 -4.00 22.41 -15.89
N TYR A 6 -4.63 22.42 -14.73
CA TYR A 6 -4.11 21.77 -13.54
C TYR A 6 -5.02 20.66 -13.07
N VAL A 7 -4.43 19.66 -12.44
CA VAL A 7 -5.12 18.55 -11.79
C VAL A 7 -4.58 18.38 -10.38
N ILE A 8 -5.39 17.81 -9.50
CA ILE A 8 -5.02 17.53 -8.12
C ILE A 8 -5.02 16.01 -7.92
N GLY A 9 -3.89 15.47 -7.47
CA GLY A 9 -3.77 14.12 -6.93
C GLY A 9 -3.78 14.15 -5.41
N VAL A 10 -4.54 13.25 -4.81
CA VAL A 10 -4.67 13.15 -3.35
C VAL A 10 -4.32 11.74 -2.90
N ASP A 11 -3.31 11.62 -2.05
CA ASP A 11 -2.78 10.37 -1.49
C ASP A 11 -3.10 10.29 0.00
N TYR A 12 -3.98 9.34 0.38
CA TYR A 12 -4.32 9.03 1.76
C TYR A 12 -3.46 7.88 2.29
N GLY A 13 -2.36 8.25 2.93
CA GLY A 13 -1.48 7.29 3.61
C GLY A 13 -1.99 6.86 4.99
N SER A 14 -1.15 6.10 5.71
CA SER A 14 -1.49 5.54 7.04
C SER A 14 -1.59 6.58 8.16
N ASP A 15 -0.85 7.69 8.07
CA ASP A 15 -0.76 8.70 9.14
C ASP A 15 -1.09 10.12 8.69
N SER A 16 -1.26 10.31 7.39
CA SER A 16 -1.42 11.62 6.78
C SER A 16 -2.10 11.50 5.42
N VAL A 17 -2.70 12.61 4.96
CA VAL A 17 -3.11 12.80 3.57
C VAL A 17 -2.22 13.86 2.93
N ARG A 18 -1.90 13.64 1.66
CA ARG A 18 -1.14 14.57 0.84
C ARG A 18 -1.91 14.93 -0.41
N SER A 19 -1.92 16.22 -0.76
CA SER A 19 -2.38 16.69 -2.06
C SER A 19 -1.21 17.27 -2.84
N VAL A 20 -1.19 17.03 -4.16
CA VAL A 20 -0.29 17.68 -5.10
C VAL A 20 -1.10 18.37 -6.18
N LEU A 21 -0.74 19.61 -6.49
CA LEU A 21 -1.26 20.38 -7.62
C LEU A 21 -0.26 20.29 -8.76
N VAL A 22 -0.67 19.74 -9.89
CA VAL A 22 0.20 19.38 -11.01
C VAL A 22 -0.28 20.05 -12.29
N ASN A 23 0.66 20.58 -13.08
CA ASN A 23 0.39 21.00 -14.46
C ASN A 23 0.14 19.76 -15.32
N ALA A 24 -1.08 19.61 -15.83
CA ALA A 24 -1.49 18.43 -16.58
C ALA A 24 -0.77 18.27 -17.92
N SER A 25 -0.09 19.30 -18.44
CA SER A 25 0.61 19.22 -19.73
C SER A 25 2.02 18.63 -19.65
N ASN A 26 2.68 18.76 -18.48
CA ASN A 26 4.11 18.41 -18.33
C ASN A 26 4.45 17.71 -17.01
N GLY A 27 3.48 17.54 -16.08
CA GLY A 27 3.70 16.89 -14.80
C GLY A 27 4.43 17.71 -13.75
N GLU A 28 4.67 19.01 -14.01
CA GLU A 28 5.31 19.89 -13.03
C GLU A 28 4.46 19.99 -11.77
N GLU A 29 5.04 19.63 -10.62
CA GLU A 29 4.45 19.84 -9.30
C GLU A 29 4.51 21.32 -8.95
N ILE A 30 3.36 21.99 -8.98
CA ILE A 30 3.25 23.43 -8.68
C ILE A 30 3.26 23.65 -7.17
N ALA A 31 2.59 22.79 -6.43
CA ALA A 31 2.54 22.84 -4.98
C ALA A 31 2.14 21.48 -4.40
N SER A 32 2.58 21.23 -3.17
CA SER A 32 2.14 20.10 -2.36
C SER A 32 1.84 20.51 -0.92
N SER A 33 0.99 19.76 -0.26
CA SER A 33 0.65 19.94 1.16
C SER A 33 0.37 18.61 1.81
N VAL A 34 0.79 18.47 3.07
CA VAL A 34 0.55 17.29 3.91
C VAL A 34 -0.23 17.70 5.15
N PHE A 35 -1.19 16.87 5.52
CA PHE A 35 -1.93 16.99 6.77
C PHE A 35 -1.84 15.67 7.54
N TYR A 36 -1.24 15.72 8.72
CA TYR A 36 -1.15 14.58 9.64
C TYR A 36 -2.45 14.42 10.40
N TYR A 37 -2.97 13.20 10.49
CA TYR A 37 -4.25 12.91 11.14
C TYR A 37 -4.17 13.13 12.65
N PRO A 38 -4.85 14.16 13.23
CA PRO A 38 -4.65 14.51 14.63
C PRO A 38 -5.19 13.46 15.61
N ARG A 39 -6.24 12.71 15.25
CA ARG A 39 -6.79 11.65 16.08
C ARG A 39 -5.86 10.44 16.09
N TRP A 40 -5.34 10.08 14.93
CA TRP A 40 -4.35 9.01 14.77
C TRP A 40 -3.06 9.30 15.54
N HIS A 41 -2.50 10.49 15.45
CA HIS A 41 -1.29 10.90 16.17
C HIS A 41 -1.45 10.89 17.69
N LYS A 42 -2.66 11.05 18.19
CA LYS A 42 -2.97 10.90 19.61
C LYS A 42 -3.17 9.44 20.02
N GLY A 43 -3.03 8.48 19.11
CA GLY A 43 -3.28 7.06 19.36
C GLY A 43 -4.76 6.72 19.63
N LEU A 44 -5.69 7.62 19.27
CA LEU A 44 -7.12 7.37 19.50
C LEU A 44 -7.59 6.22 18.60
N PHE A 45 -8.43 5.35 19.18
CA PHE A 45 -9.05 4.23 18.49
C PHE A 45 -8.06 3.17 17.97
N CYS A 46 -6.86 3.11 18.56
CA CYS A 46 -5.82 2.14 18.24
C CYS A 46 -5.38 1.41 19.50
N ASP A 47 -5.21 0.10 19.37
CA ASP A 47 -4.60 -0.76 20.39
C ASP A 47 -3.62 -1.73 19.72
N PRO A 48 -2.32 -1.39 19.70
CA PRO A 48 -1.29 -2.25 19.11
C PRO A 48 -1.19 -3.63 19.78
N GLY A 49 -1.58 -3.73 21.07
CA GLY A 49 -1.55 -4.99 21.81
C GLY A 49 -2.55 -6.03 21.28
N THR A 50 -3.65 -5.55 20.70
CA THR A 50 -4.70 -6.40 20.08
C THR A 50 -4.72 -6.29 18.56
N ASN A 51 -3.75 -5.62 17.95
CA ASN A 51 -3.69 -5.32 16.50
C ASN A 51 -4.91 -4.55 15.97
N LEU A 52 -5.53 -3.72 16.81
CA LEU A 52 -6.67 -2.89 16.44
C LEU A 52 -6.20 -1.52 15.98
N PHE A 53 -6.52 -1.16 14.74
CA PHE A 53 -6.16 0.12 14.13
C PHE A 53 -7.35 0.71 13.38
N ARG A 54 -7.92 1.79 13.94
CA ARG A 54 -9.11 2.47 13.39
C ARG A 54 -8.81 3.93 13.11
N GLN A 55 -9.40 4.44 12.04
CA GLN A 55 -9.27 5.85 11.65
C GLN A 55 -10.63 6.51 11.53
N HIS A 56 -10.77 7.66 12.16
CA HIS A 56 -12.01 8.39 12.18
C HIS A 56 -12.19 9.16 10.86
N PRO A 57 -13.36 9.10 10.19
CA PRO A 57 -13.59 9.76 8.89
C PRO A 57 -13.37 11.28 8.90
N LEU A 58 -13.48 11.95 10.06
CA LEU A 58 -13.18 13.38 10.17
C LEU A 58 -11.71 13.70 9.89
N ASP A 59 -10.76 12.82 10.22
CA ASP A 59 -9.34 13.03 9.88
C ASP A 59 -9.15 13.12 8.37
N TYR A 60 -9.90 12.33 7.61
CA TYR A 60 -9.87 12.33 6.14
C TYR A 60 -10.51 13.58 5.54
N ILE A 61 -11.69 13.98 6.05
CA ILE A 61 -12.42 15.17 5.59
C ILE A 61 -11.60 16.44 5.86
N GLU A 62 -11.13 16.62 7.11
CA GLU A 62 -10.33 17.77 7.53
C GLU A 62 -9.01 17.85 6.74
N GLY A 63 -8.38 16.70 6.53
CA GLY A 63 -7.14 16.61 5.78
C GLY A 63 -7.28 16.96 4.30
N LEU A 64 -8.31 16.44 3.64
CA LEU A 64 -8.61 16.73 2.24
C LEU A 64 -8.80 18.25 2.02
N GLU A 65 -9.68 18.84 2.81
CA GLU A 65 -9.98 20.27 2.71
C GLU A 65 -8.73 21.12 2.96
N THR A 66 -7.96 20.78 4.00
CA THR A 66 -6.75 21.51 4.38
C THR A 66 -5.68 21.43 3.30
N THR A 67 -5.39 20.22 2.80
CA THR A 67 -4.29 20.02 1.85
C THR A 67 -4.57 20.64 0.50
N ILE A 68 -5.80 20.54 -0.03
CA ILE A 68 -6.18 21.15 -1.30
C ILE A 68 -6.12 22.68 -1.20
N LYS A 69 -6.69 23.28 -0.15
CA LYS A 69 -6.63 24.73 0.07
C LYS A 69 -5.20 25.25 0.19
N ASN A 70 -4.35 24.52 0.91
CA ASN A 70 -2.94 24.85 1.07
C ASN A 70 -2.18 24.79 -0.26
N CYS A 71 -2.42 23.76 -1.09
CA CYS A 71 -1.82 23.67 -2.41
C CYS A 71 -2.18 24.86 -3.29
N MET A 72 -3.46 25.20 -3.37
CA MET A 72 -3.91 26.35 -4.16
C MET A 72 -3.32 27.68 -3.66
N LYS A 73 -3.24 27.83 -2.34
CA LYS A 73 -2.60 29.02 -1.74
C LYS A 73 -1.10 29.08 -2.04
N ALA A 74 -0.40 27.95 -1.96
CA ALA A 74 1.03 27.87 -2.23
C ALA A 74 1.38 28.08 -3.71
N ALA A 75 0.47 27.79 -4.63
CA ALA A 75 0.63 28.05 -6.07
C ALA A 75 0.77 29.54 -6.41
N GLY A 76 0.39 30.44 -5.49
CA GLY A 76 0.63 31.88 -5.60
C GLY A 76 -0.38 32.64 -6.46
N ASN A 77 -0.12 33.94 -6.64
CA ASN A 77 -1.08 34.86 -7.25
C ASN A 77 -1.29 34.68 -8.78
N ALA A 78 -0.42 33.95 -9.46
CA ALA A 78 -0.56 33.67 -10.89
C ALA A 78 -1.48 32.46 -11.15
N PHE A 79 -1.82 31.70 -10.13
CA PHE A 79 -2.70 30.55 -10.21
C PHE A 79 -4.16 30.96 -10.11
N GLU A 80 -4.98 30.44 -11.01
CA GLU A 80 -6.42 30.63 -11.01
C GLU A 80 -7.14 29.31 -10.67
N ALA A 81 -7.94 29.26 -9.61
CA ALA A 81 -8.70 28.08 -9.20
C ALA A 81 -9.59 27.49 -10.32
N GLY A 82 -10.08 28.34 -11.24
CA GLY A 82 -10.84 27.92 -12.43
C GLY A 82 -10.03 27.11 -13.46
N SER A 83 -8.71 27.08 -13.34
CA SER A 83 -7.84 26.26 -14.19
C SER A 83 -7.69 24.81 -13.71
N VAL A 84 -8.14 24.47 -12.49
CA VAL A 84 -8.23 23.09 -12.00
C VAL A 84 -9.34 22.36 -12.74
N LYS A 85 -9.03 21.22 -13.34
CA LYS A 85 -9.95 20.44 -14.18
C LYS A 85 -10.44 19.16 -13.52
N ALA A 86 -9.60 18.52 -12.70
CA ALA A 86 -9.99 17.29 -12.03
C ALA A 86 -9.24 17.06 -10.73
N ILE A 87 -9.82 16.16 -9.91
CA ILE A 87 -9.26 15.59 -8.69
C ILE A 87 -9.36 14.08 -8.80
N SER A 88 -8.30 13.34 -8.50
CA SER A 88 -8.37 11.90 -8.28
C SER A 88 -7.64 11.52 -7.01
N ILE A 89 -7.97 10.33 -6.47
CA ILE A 89 -7.67 9.96 -5.10
C ILE A 89 -7.11 8.56 -5.05
N ASP A 90 -6.06 8.38 -4.27
CA ASP A 90 -5.63 7.07 -3.84
C ASP A 90 -5.66 6.94 -2.31
N THR A 91 -5.76 5.72 -1.84
CA THR A 91 -5.83 5.41 -0.42
C THR A 91 -5.10 4.14 -0.07
N THR A 92 -4.73 4.00 1.19
CA THR A 92 -4.32 2.68 1.70
C THR A 92 -5.43 1.64 1.46
N GLY A 93 -5.04 0.40 1.23
CA GLY A 93 -5.98 -0.68 0.91
C GLY A 93 -5.61 -2.03 1.52
N SER A 94 -6.57 -2.77 2.08
CA SER A 94 -8.01 -2.51 2.23
C SER A 94 -8.28 -1.68 3.48
N THR A 95 -9.00 -0.58 3.36
CA THR A 95 -9.36 0.30 4.48
C THR A 95 -10.87 0.62 4.42
N PRO A 96 -11.73 -0.38 4.69
CA PRO A 96 -13.17 -0.24 4.54
C PRO A 96 -13.87 0.28 5.80
N VAL A 97 -15.14 0.69 5.64
CA VAL A 97 -15.99 1.22 6.71
C VAL A 97 -17.45 0.79 6.57
N ALA A 98 -18.16 0.66 7.70
CA ALA A 98 -19.61 0.51 7.76
C ALA A 98 -20.31 1.83 7.42
N VAL A 99 -21.27 1.77 6.49
CA VAL A 99 -22.06 2.95 6.07
C VAL A 99 -23.55 2.67 6.18
N ASN A 100 -24.36 3.73 6.33
CA ASN A 100 -25.81 3.67 6.22
C ASN A 100 -26.26 3.64 4.73
N GLU A 101 -27.57 3.67 4.47
CA GLU A 101 -28.14 3.60 3.10
C GLU A 101 -27.76 4.79 2.23
N SER A 102 -27.52 5.96 2.83
CA SER A 102 -27.03 7.13 2.09
C SER A 102 -25.52 7.11 1.81
N GLY A 103 -24.80 6.07 2.22
CA GLY A 103 -23.34 5.97 2.06
C GLY A 103 -22.53 6.76 3.09
N LEU A 104 -23.17 7.26 4.17
CA LEU A 104 -22.48 7.97 5.24
C LEU A 104 -21.82 6.98 6.20
N PRO A 105 -20.50 7.08 6.48
CA PRO A 105 -19.83 6.30 7.51
C PRO A 105 -20.49 6.46 8.87
N LEU A 106 -20.76 5.34 9.55
CA LEU A 106 -21.51 5.36 10.82
C LEU A 106 -20.84 6.24 11.88
N ALA A 107 -19.50 6.30 11.92
CA ALA A 107 -18.78 7.15 12.87
C ALA A 107 -19.02 8.68 12.69
N LEU A 108 -19.67 9.11 11.60
CA LEU A 108 -20.13 10.50 11.44
C LEU A 108 -21.48 10.76 12.08
N LEU A 109 -22.19 9.72 12.54
CA LEU A 109 -23.43 9.86 13.32
C LEU A 109 -23.08 10.04 14.80
N PRO A 110 -23.78 10.91 15.54
CA PRO A 110 -23.43 11.23 16.94
C PRO A 110 -23.36 10.01 17.86
N GLU A 111 -24.24 9.04 17.66
CA GLU A 111 -24.32 7.80 18.46
C GLU A 111 -23.14 6.85 18.24
N PHE A 112 -22.42 6.98 17.11
CA PHE A 112 -21.26 6.15 16.76
C PHE A 112 -19.94 6.92 16.75
N ALA A 113 -19.92 8.21 17.05
CA ALA A 113 -18.74 9.09 16.88
C ALA A 113 -17.49 8.62 17.67
N THR A 114 -17.65 7.86 18.73
CA THR A 114 -16.55 7.31 19.53
C THR A 114 -16.43 5.78 19.44
N ASN A 115 -17.26 5.13 18.60
CA ASN A 115 -17.23 3.69 18.45
C ASN A 115 -16.19 3.27 17.40
N PRO A 116 -15.10 2.57 17.78
CA PRO A 116 -14.05 2.15 16.85
C PRO A 116 -14.54 1.16 15.78
N HIS A 117 -15.62 0.41 16.03
CA HIS A 117 -16.19 -0.52 15.06
C HIS A 117 -17.02 0.17 13.96
N ALA A 118 -17.37 1.45 14.14
CA ALA A 118 -18.04 2.29 13.16
C ALA A 118 -17.05 3.10 12.27
N MET A 119 -15.75 3.00 12.56
CA MET A 119 -14.68 3.75 11.88
C MET A 119 -14.04 2.93 10.77
N PHE A 120 -13.23 3.58 9.94
CA PHE A 120 -12.42 2.89 8.93
C PHE A 120 -11.47 1.89 9.58
N VAL A 121 -11.51 0.65 9.09
CA VAL A 121 -10.62 -0.44 9.53
C VAL A 121 -9.35 -0.39 8.69
N LEU A 122 -8.26 0.16 9.25
CA LEU A 122 -7.03 0.41 8.50
C LEU A 122 -6.43 -0.89 7.92
N TRP A 123 -5.70 -0.78 6.81
CA TRP A 123 -5.09 -1.91 6.11
C TRP A 123 -4.29 -2.86 7.05
N LYS A 124 -3.54 -2.30 8.01
CA LYS A 124 -2.72 -3.07 8.97
C LYS A 124 -3.46 -3.58 10.21
N ASP A 125 -4.80 -3.45 10.24
CA ASP A 125 -5.61 -4.04 11.30
C ASP A 125 -5.71 -5.56 11.11
N HIS A 126 -5.28 -6.31 12.12
CA HIS A 126 -5.29 -7.77 12.09
C HIS A 126 -6.27 -8.38 13.10
N THR A 127 -7.29 -7.65 13.52
CA THR A 127 -8.30 -8.19 14.46
C THR A 127 -9.12 -9.34 13.87
N ALA A 128 -9.17 -9.48 12.53
CA ALA A 128 -10.00 -10.44 11.80
C ALA A 128 -9.25 -11.73 11.39
N ILE A 129 -8.21 -12.15 12.15
CA ILE A 129 -7.43 -13.37 11.83
C ILE A 129 -8.30 -14.62 11.83
N ALA A 130 -9.19 -14.79 12.81
CA ALA A 130 -10.07 -15.93 12.90
C ALA A 130 -11.06 -15.98 11.72
N GLU A 131 -11.66 -14.85 11.39
CA GLU A 131 -12.59 -14.73 10.27
C GLU A 131 -11.91 -15.03 8.92
N ALA A 132 -10.67 -14.59 8.72
CA ALA A 132 -9.91 -14.93 7.52
C ALA A 132 -9.61 -16.43 7.43
N ALA A 133 -9.27 -17.08 8.54
CA ALA A 133 -9.06 -18.53 8.60
C ALA A 133 -10.35 -19.29 8.24
N GLU A 134 -11.50 -18.85 8.77
CA GLU A 134 -12.80 -19.41 8.45
C GLU A 134 -13.16 -19.25 6.97
N ILE A 135 -12.90 -18.07 6.37
CA ILE A 135 -13.10 -17.84 4.93
C ILE A 135 -12.26 -18.81 4.10
N ASN A 136 -10.99 -19.00 4.46
CA ASN A 136 -10.09 -19.91 3.76
C ASN A 136 -10.56 -21.37 3.83
N ASP A 137 -10.93 -21.83 5.03
CA ASP A 137 -11.45 -23.19 5.24
C ASP A 137 -12.78 -23.40 4.50
N HIS A 138 -13.66 -22.40 4.53
CA HIS A 138 -14.95 -22.42 3.86
C HIS A 138 -14.80 -22.46 2.34
N ALA A 139 -13.93 -21.63 1.76
CA ALA A 139 -13.68 -21.59 0.33
C ALA A 139 -13.19 -22.93 -0.23
N GLY A 140 -12.43 -23.69 0.55
CA GLY A 140 -12.00 -25.04 0.20
C GLY A 140 -13.11 -26.07 0.06
N LYS A 141 -14.34 -25.78 0.54
CA LYS A 141 -15.51 -26.67 0.48
C LYS A 141 -16.38 -26.43 -0.76
N PHE A 142 -16.11 -25.38 -1.53
CA PHE A 142 -16.87 -25.04 -2.74
C PHE A 142 -16.22 -25.62 -3.99
N GLU A 143 -17.03 -26.01 -4.97
CA GLU A 143 -16.57 -26.47 -6.28
C GLU A 143 -15.82 -25.35 -7.03
N VAL A 144 -16.33 -24.12 -6.94
CA VAL A 144 -15.69 -22.93 -7.50
C VAL A 144 -14.70 -22.36 -6.50
N ASN A 145 -13.43 -22.29 -6.89
CA ASN A 145 -12.40 -21.62 -6.09
C ASN A 145 -12.51 -20.09 -6.23
N TYR A 146 -13.25 -19.45 -5.33
CA TYR A 146 -13.42 -17.99 -5.30
C TYR A 146 -12.16 -17.23 -4.88
N LEU A 147 -11.18 -17.91 -4.24
CA LEU A 147 -9.91 -17.30 -3.83
C LEU A 147 -8.83 -17.34 -4.93
N LYS A 148 -9.11 -17.94 -6.09
CA LYS A 148 -8.08 -18.17 -7.12
C LYS A 148 -7.40 -16.88 -7.62
N TYR A 149 -8.12 -15.75 -7.66
CA TYR A 149 -7.58 -14.47 -8.13
C TYR A 149 -6.86 -13.67 -7.04
N CYS A 150 -6.96 -14.06 -5.77
CA CYS A 150 -6.18 -13.51 -4.66
C CYS A 150 -5.09 -14.48 -4.15
N GLY A 151 -4.58 -15.32 -5.05
CA GLY A 151 -3.48 -16.24 -4.78
C GLY A 151 -3.86 -17.51 -3.99
N GLY A 152 -5.13 -17.71 -3.70
CA GLY A 152 -5.66 -18.90 -3.03
C GLY A 152 -5.76 -18.79 -1.51
N ILE A 153 -5.34 -17.67 -0.91
CA ILE A 153 -5.41 -17.42 0.54
C ILE A 153 -6.01 -16.03 0.78
N TYR A 154 -7.04 -15.95 1.62
CA TYR A 154 -7.68 -14.70 2.03
C TYR A 154 -7.04 -14.16 3.31
N SER A 155 -6.72 -12.87 3.35
CA SER A 155 -6.03 -12.23 4.47
C SER A 155 -7.00 -11.56 5.46
N SER A 156 -6.59 -11.51 6.74
CA SER A 156 -7.27 -10.70 7.78
C SER A 156 -7.28 -9.20 7.48
N GLU A 157 -6.37 -8.74 6.62
CA GLU A 157 -6.29 -7.34 6.19
C GLU A 157 -7.42 -6.94 5.22
N TRP A 158 -8.23 -7.89 4.70
CA TRP A 158 -9.08 -7.64 3.55
C TRP A 158 -10.57 -7.55 3.90
N PHE A 159 -11.32 -7.05 2.95
CA PHE A 159 -12.70 -6.60 2.97
C PHE A 159 -13.67 -7.50 3.75
N TRP A 160 -13.78 -8.79 3.38
CA TRP A 160 -14.77 -9.70 3.95
C TRP A 160 -14.43 -10.16 5.38
N ALA A 161 -13.14 -10.37 5.67
CA ALA A 161 -12.71 -10.73 7.01
C ALA A 161 -13.01 -9.60 8.00
N LYS A 162 -12.71 -8.36 7.62
CA LYS A 162 -13.00 -7.17 8.42
C LYS A 162 -14.50 -6.92 8.59
N LEU A 163 -15.28 -7.11 7.51
CA LEU A 163 -16.74 -7.01 7.58
C LEU A 163 -17.30 -8.02 8.59
N LEU A 164 -16.99 -9.32 8.39
CA LEU A 164 -17.51 -10.38 9.24
C LEU A 164 -17.15 -10.15 10.72
N ARG A 165 -15.88 -9.80 10.99
CA ARG A 165 -15.45 -9.43 12.34
C ARG A 165 -16.27 -8.29 12.92
N THR A 166 -16.48 -7.20 12.17
CA THR A 166 -17.23 -6.02 12.62
C THR A 166 -18.67 -6.38 12.95
N LEU A 167 -19.33 -7.15 12.08
CA LEU A 167 -20.72 -7.60 12.30
C LEU A 167 -20.87 -8.53 13.51
N ARG A 168 -19.85 -9.34 13.82
CA ARG A 168 -19.86 -10.26 14.96
C ARG A 168 -19.68 -9.56 16.30
N VAL A 169 -18.76 -8.57 16.36
CA VAL A 169 -18.33 -8.00 17.64
C VAL A 169 -19.17 -6.83 18.11
N ASP A 170 -19.92 -6.17 17.23
CA ASP A 170 -20.70 -4.97 17.57
C ASP A 170 -22.12 -5.06 17.02
N GLU A 171 -23.07 -5.29 17.91
CA GLU A 171 -24.49 -5.43 17.57
C GLU A 171 -25.12 -4.12 17.10
N GLN A 172 -24.69 -2.97 17.64
CA GLN A 172 -25.22 -1.67 17.24
C GLN A 172 -24.75 -1.29 15.85
N VAL A 173 -23.45 -1.47 15.56
CA VAL A 173 -22.90 -1.28 14.22
C VAL A 173 -23.54 -2.26 13.24
N ARG A 174 -23.69 -3.53 13.60
CA ARG A 174 -24.39 -4.53 12.77
C ARG A 174 -25.78 -4.09 12.37
N ALA A 175 -26.57 -3.59 13.32
CA ALA A 175 -27.95 -3.15 13.09
C ALA A 175 -28.02 -1.90 12.18
N ALA A 176 -27.06 -1.01 12.25
CA ALA A 176 -27.00 0.24 11.48
C ALA A 176 -26.26 0.11 10.13
N CYS A 177 -25.43 -0.94 9.97
CA CYS A 177 -24.62 -1.16 8.78
C CYS A 177 -25.49 -1.59 7.61
N TYR A 178 -25.76 -0.68 6.67
CA TYR A 178 -26.43 -1.03 5.43
C TYR A 178 -25.47 -1.63 4.41
N SER A 179 -24.29 -1.05 4.27
CA SER A 179 -23.28 -1.51 3.30
C SER A 179 -21.85 -1.34 3.85
N TRP A 180 -20.89 -1.89 3.13
CA TRP A 180 -19.47 -1.87 3.45
C TRP A 180 -18.68 -1.27 2.30
N VAL A 181 -17.85 -0.24 2.55
CA VAL A 181 -17.28 0.62 1.51
C VAL A 181 -15.79 0.82 1.73
N GLU A 182 -14.98 0.64 0.69
CA GLU A 182 -13.56 1.00 0.71
C GLU A 182 -13.36 2.51 0.76
N HIS A 183 -12.27 2.94 1.38
CA HIS A 183 -11.92 4.34 1.50
C HIS A 183 -11.77 5.03 0.13
N CYS A 184 -11.14 4.36 -0.83
CA CYS A 184 -10.97 4.88 -2.19
C CYS A 184 -12.30 5.02 -2.98
N ASP A 185 -13.38 4.33 -2.56
CA ASP A 185 -14.71 4.49 -3.13
C ASP A 185 -15.48 5.63 -2.43
N TRP A 186 -15.32 5.72 -1.10
CA TRP A 186 -16.07 6.67 -0.30
C TRP A 186 -15.71 8.13 -0.57
N ILE A 187 -14.42 8.45 -0.70
CA ILE A 187 -14.00 9.85 -0.93
C ILE A 187 -14.53 10.43 -2.25
N PRO A 188 -14.42 9.74 -3.42
CA PRO A 188 -15.04 10.23 -4.65
C PRO A 188 -16.56 10.39 -4.54
N PHE A 189 -17.23 9.44 -3.90
CA PHE A 189 -18.68 9.50 -3.67
C PHE A 189 -19.08 10.72 -2.83
N MET A 190 -18.36 10.98 -1.75
CA MET A 190 -18.57 12.16 -0.90
C MET A 190 -18.34 13.46 -1.67
N LEU A 191 -17.27 13.56 -2.45
CA LEU A 191 -16.93 14.74 -3.24
C LEU A 191 -17.97 15.05 -4.31
N THR A 192 -18.57 14.03 -4.88
CA THR A 192 -19.64 14.18 -5.91
C THR A 192 -21.03 14.42 -5.30
N GLY A 193 -21.14 14.47 -3.96
CA GLY A 193 -22.41 14.71 -3.26
C GLY A 193 -23.34 13.49 -3.26
N GLY A 194 -22.76 12.30 -3.34
CA GLY A 194 -23.49 11.03 -3.31
C GLY A 194 -24.34 10.88 -2.04
N ASN A 195 -25.56 10.41 -2.19
CA ASN A 195 -26.54 10.23 -1.11
C ASN A 195 -27.38 8.95 -1.25
N ASP A 196 -27.09 8.11 -2.23
CA ASP A 196 -27.60 6.75 -2.38
C ASP A 196 -26.41 5.82 -2.67
N ILE A 197 -26.16 4.87 -1.78
CA ILE A 197 -25.04 3.91 -1.88
C ILE A 197 -25.06 3.11 -3.18
N LYS A 198 -26.22 2.92 -3.81
CA LYS A 198 -26.38 2.16 -5.06
C LYS A 198 -25.79 2.90 -6.27
N GLU A 199 -25.68 4.22 -6.19
CA GLU A 199 -25.09 5.05 -7.25
C GLU A 199 -23.56 5.17 -7.12
N MET A 200 -22.98 4.65 -6.03
CA MET A 200 -21.55 4.72 -5.79
C MET A 200 -20.77 3.89 -6.82
N LYS A 201 -19.93 4.53 -7.62
CA LYS A 201 -18.97 3.83 -8.46
C LYS A 201 -17.88 3.19 -7.62
N ARG A 202 -17.70 1.89 -7.79
CA ARG A 202 -16.72 1.10 -7.03
C ARG A 202 -15.45 0.86 -7.83
N SER A 203 -14.33 1.02 -7.18
CA SER A 203 -13.00 0.80 -7.74
C SER A 203 -12.79 -0.67 -8.12
N ARG A 204 -12.42 -0.91 -9.38
CA ARG A 204 -12.02 -2.24 -9.84
C ARG A 204 -10.78 -2.75 -9.12
N CYS A 205 -9.86 -1.84 -8.81
CA CYS A 205 -8.66 -2.15 -8.03
C CYS A 205 -9.05 -2.72 -6.66
N ALA A 206 -9.84 -2.01 -5.87
CA ALA A 206 -10.25 -2.45 -4.54
C ALA A 206 -11.12 -3.71 -4.57
N ALA A 207 -12.12 -3.73 -5.44
CA ALA A 207 -13.05 -4.84 -5.58
C ALA A 207 -12.35 -6.15 -5.95
N GLY A 208 -11.49 -6.12 -6.97
CA GLY A 208 -10.81 -7.31 -7.48
C GLY A 208 -9.72 -7.81 -6.53
N HIS A 209 -8.90 -6.92 -5.96
CA HIS A 209 -7.82 -7.34 -5.07
C HIS A 209 -8.28 -7.75 -3.68
N LYS A 210 -9.36 -7.16 -3.13
CA LYS A 210 -9.71 -7.34 -1.70
C LYS A 210 -11.13 -7.87 -1.46
N ALA A 211 -12.09 -7.64 -2.38
CA ALA A 211 -13.49 -8.04 -2.17
C ALA A 211 -13.94 -9.29 -2.95
N LEU A 212 -13.00 -10.04 -3.54
CA LEU A 212 -13.27 -11.26 -4.33
C LEU A 212 -14.09 -11.01 -5.61
N TRP A 213 -14.18 -9.79 -6.08
CA TRP A 213 -14.83 -9.49 -7.35
C TRP A 213 -13.98 -9.98 -8.52
N ALA A 214 -14.61 -10.62 -9.50
CA ALA A 214 -13.95 -10.99 -10.75
C ALA A 214 -14.92 -11.03 -11.92
N GLU A 215 -14.44 -10.64 -13.12
CA GLU A 215 -15.21 -10.75 -14.36
C GLU A 215 -15.65 -12.20 -14.61
N ALA A 216 -14.79 -13.17 -14.29
CA ALA A 216 -15.06 -14.60 -14.43
C ALA A 216 -16.17 -15.13 -13.50
N PHE A 217 -16.56 -14.37 -12.49
CA PHE A 217 -17.67 -14.68 -11.58
C PHE A 217 -18.91 -13.84 -11.86
N ASP A 218 -18.89 -12.99 -12.88
CA ASP A 218 -19.92 -11.98 -13.16
C ASP A 218 -20.17 -11.06 -11.95
N GLY A 219 -19.13 -10.76 -11.19
CA GLY A 219 -19.17 -9.92 -10.00
C GLY A 219 -18.52 -10.53 -8.76
N LEU A 220 -19.19 -10.37 -7.62
CA LEU A 220 -18.82 -10.99 -6.34
C LEU A 220 -19.22 -12.48 -6.33
N PRO A 221 -18.64 -13.31 -5.45
CA PRO A 221 -19.17 -14.64 -5.17
C PRO A 221 -20.67 -14.60 -4.83
N PRO A 222 -21.46 -15.64 -5.16
CA PRO A 222 -22.90 -15.65 -4.93
C PRO A 222 -23.26 -15.60 -3.46
N ASN A 223 -24.48 -15.16 -3.15
CA ASN A 223 -24.95 -15.06 -1.76
C ASN A 223 -24.79 -16.36 -0.97
N ASP A 224 -25.02 -17.52 -1.61
CA ASP A 224 -24.90 -18.83 -0.94
C ASP A 224 -23.50 -19.10 -0.38
N PHE A 225 -22.46 -18.57 -1.04
CA PHE A 225 -21.09 -18.66 -0.54
C PHE A 225 -20.96 -17.94 0.81
N PHE A 226 -21.51 -16.75 0.93
CA PHE A 226 -21.41 -15.93 2.14
C PHE A 226 -22.43 -16.36 3.22
N ALA A 227 -23.66 -16.66 2.85
CA ALA A 227 -24.70 -17.10 3.78
C ALA A 227 -24.35 -18.43 4.47
N SER A 228 -23.67 -19.34 3.75
CA SER A 228 -23.20 -20.61 4.34
C SER A 228 -21.92 -20.47 5.16
N LEU A 229 -21.14 -19.38 4.97
CA LEU A 229 -20.03 -19.04 5.84
C LEU A 229 -20.53 -18.52 7.20
N ASP A 230 -21.44 -17.55 7.19
CA ASP A 230 -22.04 -16.97 8.39
C ASP A 230 -23.42 -16.35 8.06
N PRO A 231 -24.49 -16.66 8.85
CA PRO A 231 -25.81 -16.08 8.64
C PRO A 231 -25.85 -14.55 8.66
N LEU A 232 -24.88 -13.87 9.29
CA LEU A 232 -24.78 -12.40 9.30
C LEU A 232 -24.48 -11.82 7.92
N LEU A 233 -23.95 -12.63 7.01
CA LEU A 233 -23.65 -12.24 5.64
C LEU A 233 -24.77 -12.56 4.65
N ASP A 234 -25.83 -13.24 5.08
CA ASP A 234 -26.96 -13.56 4.22
C ASP A 234 -27.64 -12.29 3.68
N GLY A 235 -27.81 -12.22 2.37
CA GLY A 235 -28.34 -11.06 1.66
C GLY A 235 -27.43 -9.84 1.61
N PHE A 236 -26.23 -9.88 2.24
CA PHE A 236 -25.34 -8.71 2.30
C PHE A 236 -24.81 -8.31 0.92
N THR A 237 -24.56 -9.28 0.04
CA THR A 237 -24.09 -9.03 -1.33
C THR A 237 -25.05 -8.16 -2.16
N SER A 238 -26.37 -8.22 -1.89
CA SER A 238 -27.37 -7.38 -2.57
C SER A 238 -27.28 -5.89 -2.19
N ARG A 239 -26.58 -5.55 -1.13
CA ARG A 239 -26.31 -4.18 -0.65
C ARG A 239 -24.92 -3.67 -1.02
N LEU A 240 -24.17 -4.47 -1.79
CA LEU A 240 -22.85 -4.11 -2.28
C LEU A 240 -22.94 -3.67 -3.75
N PHE A 241 -22.14 -4.22 -4.62
CA PHE A 241 -22.00 -3.82 -6.02
C PHE A 241 -21.84 -5.02 -6.95
N LYS A 242 -22.23 -4.85 -8.20
CA LYS A 242 -21.95 -5.80 -9.27
C LYS A 242 -20.90 -5.24 -10.22
N GLU A 243 -21.04 -3.99 -10.63
CA GLU A 243 -20.15 -3.32 -11.57
C GLU A 243 -18.98 -2.64 -10.84
N THR A 244 -17.86 -2.55 -11.54
CA THR A 244 -16.66 -1.88 -11.08
C THR A 244 -16.06 -1.03 -12.18
N TYR A 245 -15.31 0.02 -11.79
CA TYR A 245 -14.78 1.00 -12.72
C TYR A 245 -13.26 1.12 -12.56
N THR A 246 -12.55 1.32 -13.66
CA THR A 246 -11.13 1.64 -13.69
C THR A 246 -10.91 3.11 -13.36
N SER A 247 -9.69 3.48 -12.94
CA SER A 247 -9.40 4.82 -12.41
C SER A 247 -9.36 5.94 -13.47
N ASP A 248 -9.36 5.59 -14.75
CA ASP A 248 -9.50 6.53 -15.87
C ASP A 248 -10.94 7.03 -16.07
N VAL A 249 -11.91 6.45 -15.36
CA VAL A 249 -13.33 6.81 -15.44
C VAL A 249 -13.67 7.91 -14.44
N ALA A 250 -14.46 8.89 -14.84
CA ALA A 250 -15.02 9.89 -13.94
C ALA A 250 -16.03 9.25 -12.97
N ALA A 251 -15.87 9.48 -11.67
CA ALA A 251 -16.89 9.17 -10.65
C ALA A 251 -18.09 10.12 -10.78
N GLY A 252 -17.82 11.38 -11.08
CA GLY A 252 -18.79 12.44 -11.28
C GLY A 252 -18.14 13.80 -11.34
N SER A 253 -18.92 14.85 -11.15
CA SER A 253 -18.43 16.22 -10.98
C SER A 253 -18.48 16.64 -9.51
N LEU A 254 -17.64 17.57 -9.11
CA LEU A 254 -17.60 18.11 -7.76
C LEU A 254 -18.96 18.69 -7.36
N SER A 255 -19.48 18.29 -6.21
CA SER A 255 -20.75 18.83 -5.70
C SER A 255 -20.64 20.30 -5.33
N GLN A 256 -21.78 21.02 -5.26
CA GLN A 256 -21.79 22.44 -4.89
C GLN A 256 -21.19 22.67 -3.49
N ASP A 257 -21.54 21.81 -2.52
CA ASP A 257 -21.00 21.91 -1.15
C ASP A 257 -19.47 21.81 -1.15
N TRP A 258 -18.91 20.84 -1.84
CA TRP A 258 -17.46 20.68 -1.92
C TRP A 258 -16.78 21.75 -2.80
N ALA A 259 -17.44 22.22 -3.85
CA ALA A 259 -16.95 23.33 -4.65
C ALA A 259 -16.80 24.60 -3.81
N ASP A 260 -17.83 24.93 -3.01
CA ASP A 260 -17.81 26.09 -2.10
C ASP A 260 -16.75 25.93 -1.00
N ARG A 261 -16.66 24.74 -0.39
CA ARG A 261 -15.67 24.44 0.65
C ARG A 261 -14.23 24.54 0.14
N LEU A 262 -13.95 24.04 -1.06
CA LEU A 262 -12.61 24.03 -1.63
C LEU A 262 -12.26 25.31 -2.40
N GLY A 263 -13.25 26.15 -2.74
CA GLY A 263 -13.05 27.31 -3.61
C GLY A 263 -12.78 26.91 -5.07
N LEU A 264 -13.38 25.81 -5.51
CA LEU A 264 -13.27 25.26 -6.87
C LEU A 264 -14.61 25.36 -7.63
N SER A 265 -14.58 25.03 -8.92
CA SER A 265 -15.79 24.96 -9.74
C SER A 265 -16.46 23.59 -9.63
N THR A 266 -17.80 23.56 -9.72
CA THR A 266 -18.57 22.31 -9.90
C THR A 266 -18.27 21.60 -11.22
N ALA A 267 -17.58 22.24 -12.16
CA ALA A 267 -17.10 21.61 -13.40
C ALA A 267 -15.84 20.74 -13.19
N VAL A 268 -15.24 20.74 -11.99
CA VAL A 268 -14.11 19.89 -11.67
C VAL A 268 -14.57 18.42 -11.65
N VAL A 269 -13.90 17.59 -12.45
CA VAL A 269 -14.18 16.15 -12.54
C VAL A 269 -13.53 15.44 -11.34
N VAL A 270 -14.23 14.49 -10.74
CA VAL A 270 -13.70 13.61 -9.70
C VAL A 270 -13.51 12.23 -10.33
N GLY A 271 -12.27 11.69 -10.30
CA GLY A 271 -11.95 10.37 -10.81
C GLY A 271 -12.37 9.24 -9.85
N VAL A 272 -12.54 8.02 -10.37
CA VAL A 272 -12.67 6.80 -9.56
C VAL A 272 -11.34 6.55 -8.84
N GLY A 273 -11.38 6.30 -7.54
CA GLY A 273 -10.18 6.06 -6.72
C GLY A 273 -9.58 4.67 -6.91
N ALA A 274 -8.37 4.48 -6.36
CA ALA A 274 -7.72 3.17 -6.27
C ALA A 274 -6.82 3.11 -5.03
N PHE A 275 -6.08 2.00 -4.88
CA PHE A 275 -5.08 1.88 -3.81
C PHE A 275 -3.79 2.63 -4.16
N ASP A 276 -3.14 3.13 -3.11
CA ASP A 276 -1.92 3.96 -3.15
C ASP A 276 -0.79 3.32 -3.98
N ALA A 277 -0.47 2.05 -3.75
CA ALA A 277 0.59 1.37 -4.47
C ALA A 277 0.29 1.20 -5.97
N HIS A 278 -0.99 1.04 -6.35
CA HIS A 278 -1.42 0.92 -7.74
C HIS A 278 -1.30 2.27 -8.46
N MET A 279 -1.77 3.35 -7.83
CA MET A 279 -1.54 4.71 -8.33
C MET A 279 -0.05 5.07 -8.32
N GLY A 280 0.68 4.67 -7.28
CA GLY A 280 2.13 4.86 -7.18
C GLY A 280 2.91 4.18 -8.30
N ALA A 281 2.45 3.02 -8.76
CA ALA A 281 3.04 2.36 -9.93
C ALA A 281 2.88 3.21 -11.20
N VAL A 282 1.71 3.80 -11.41
CA VAL A 282 1.44 4.70 -12.54
C VAL A 282 2.27 5.99 -12.42
N GLY A 283 2.26 6.64 -11.25
CA GLY A 283 3.11 7.82 -11.01
C GLY A 283 4.61 7.51 -11.10
N GLY A 284 5.01 6.27 -10.83
CA GLY A 284 6.36 5.74 -11.04
C GLY A 284 6.67 5.35 -12.49
N GLN A 285 5.77 5.59 -13.43
CA GLN A 285 5.91 5.25 -14.85
C GLN A 285 6.12 3.75 -15.08
N ILE A 286 5.24 2.91 -14.52
CA ILE A 286 5.30 1.46 -14.68
C ILE A 286 5.20 1.05 -16.16
N GLU A 287 6.01 0.08 -16.55
CA GLU A 287 6.03 -0.53 -17.87
C GLU A 287 5.67 -2.02 -17.79
N PRO A 288 5.11 -2.63 -18.85
CA PRO A 288 4.86 -4.07 -18.85
C PRO A 288 6.10 -4.88 -18.48
N TYR A 289 5.91 -5.86 -17.61
CA TYR A 289 6.96 -6.75 -17.06
C TYR A 289 8.01 -6.05 -16.19
N HIS A 290 7.81 -4.80 -15.78
CA HIS A 290 8.61 -4.14 -14.75
C HIS A 290 7.85 -4.14 -13.43
N LEU A 291 8.53 -4.53 -12.36
CA LEU A 291 7.95 -4.56 -11.02
C LEU A 291 8.11 -3.19 -10.37
N SER A 292 7.01 -2.46 -10.20
CA SER A 292 6.99 -1.26 -9.36
C SER A 292 7.00 -1.71 -7.90
N LYS A 293 8.02 -1.34 -7.15
CA LYS A 293 8.21 -1.73 -5.76
C LYS A 293 8.14 -0.50 -4.86
N VAL A 294 7.03 -0.37 -4.14
CA VAL A 294 6.85 0.65 -3.10
C VAL A 294 7.60 0.17 -1.85
N MET A 295 8.68 0.86 -1.48
CA MET A 295 9.55 0.48 -0.37
C MET A 295 9.38 1.45 0.79
N GLY A 296 8.52 1.07 1.74
CA GLY A 296 8.27 1.76 3.01
C GLY A 296 8.61 0.85 4.20
N THR A 297 7.75 0.84 5.22
CA THR A 297 7.80 -0.09 6.37
C THR A 297 7.69 -1.55 5.92
N SER A 298 6.76 -1.81 5.01
CA SER A 298 6.59 -3.02 4.22
C SER A 298 6.84 -2.72 2.74
N THR A 299 6.64 -3.70 1.83
CA THR A 299 6.58 -3.41 0.40
C THR A 299 5.22 -3.77 -0.17
N CYS A 300 4.80 -2.98 -1.16
CA CYS A 300 3.77 -3.37 -2.10
C CYS A 300 4.39 -3.39 -3.50
N ASP A 301 4.28 -4.52 -4.16
CA ASP A 301 4.96 -4.83 -5.40
C ASP A 301 3.91 -5.02 -6.49
N ILE A 302 3.90 -4.14 -7.48
CA ILE A 302 2.92 -4.13 -8.57
C ILE A 302 3.63 -4.47 -9.88
N LEU A 303 3.13 -5.50 -10.57
CA LEU A 303 3.54 -5.87 -11.91
C LEU A 303 2.35 -5.72 -12.86
N ILE A 304 2.59 -5.25 -14.08
CA ILE A 304 1.56 -5.25 -15.13
C ILE A 304 1.99 -6.12 -16.30
N THR A 305 1.01 -6.80 -16.89
CA THR A 305 1.22 -7.65 -18.07
C THR A 305 0.01 -7.55 -19.01
N PRO A 306 0.20 -7.71 -20.32
CA PRO A 306 -0.92 -7.80 -21.27
C PRO A 306 -1.91 -8.90 -20.86
N THR A 307 -3.20 -8.67 -21.08
CA THR A 307 -4.25 -9.65 -20.78
C THR A 307 -4.04 -10.98 -21.49
N THR A 308 -3.49 -10.96 -22.70
CA THR A 308 -3.18 -12.15 -23.51
C THR A 308 -2.19 -13.09 -22.82
N ASP A 309 -1.29 -12.56 -22.01
CA ASP A 309 -0.29 -13.38 -21.28
C ASP A 309 -0.90 -14.09 -20.08
N MET A 310 -2.06 -13.62 -19.62
CA MET A 310 -2.78 -14.18 -18.48
C MET A 310 -3.93 -15.10 -18.88
N GLU A 311 -4.19 -15.28 -20.19
CA GLU A 311 -5.23 -16.19 -20.67
C GLU A 311 -4.96 -17.64 -20.17
N GLY A 312 -5.89 -18.17 -19.38
CA GLY A 312 -5.77 -19.49 -18.78
C GLY A 312 -4.70 -19.66 -17.69
N ARG A 313 -4.07 -18.57 -17.25
CA ARG A 313 -3.02 -18.57 -16.22
C ARG A 313 -3.50 -17.96 -14.92
N LEU A 314 -3.01 -18.51 -13.81
CA LEU A 314 -3.19 -18.00 -12.45
C LEU A 314 -1.85 -18.03 -11.73
N ILE A 315 -1.45 -16.91 -11.18
CA ILE A 315 -0.23 -16.82 -10.39
C ILE A 315 -0.58 -17.18 -8.94
N LYS A 316 -0.01 -18.27 -8.44
CA LYS A 316 -0.29 -18.74 -7.09
C LYS A 316 0.51 -17.97 -6.04
N GLY A 317 -0.07 -17.81 -4.87
CA GLY A 317 0.61 -17.28 -3.68
C GLY A 317 0.95 -15.79 -3.75
N ILE A 318 0.31 -15.00 -4.63
CA ILE A 318 0.39 -13.52 -4.67
C ILE A 318 -0.86 -12.90 -4.02
N CYS A 319 -0.88 -11.57 -3.86
CA CYS A 319 -2.00 -10.89 -3.17
C CYS A 319 -3.20 -10.61 -4.07
N GLY A 320 -3.04 -10.67 -5.39
CA GLY A 320 -4.13 -10.44 -6.32
C GLY A 320 -3.68 -10.33 -7.78
N GLN A 321 -4.63 -10.57 -8.69
CA GLN A 321 -4.46 -10.47 -10.14
C GLN A 321 -5.77 -9.99 -10.75
N VAL A 322 -5.80 -8.74 -11.22
CA VAL A 322 -7.04 -8.05 -11.62
C VAL A 322 -6.84 -7.29 -12.93
N ASN A 323 -7.67 -7.57 -13.91
CA ASN A 323 -7.67 -6.85 -15.18
C ASN A 323 -8.09 -5.39 -14.97
N GLY A 324 -7.26 -4.45 -15.41
CA GLY A 324 -7.53 -3.02 -15.34
C GLY A 324 -7.36 -2.39 -13.93
N SER A 325 -6.75 -3.09 -12.97
CA SER A 325 -6.57 -2.52 -11.61
C SER A 325 -5.48 -1.45 -11.52
N VAL A 326 -4.53 -1.43 -12.44
CA VAL A 326 -3.42 -0.46 -12.53
C VAL A 326 -3.55 0.37 -13.80
N ILE A 327 -3.46 -0.29 -14.95
CA ILE A 327 -3.63 0.31 -16.27
C ILE A 327 -4.80 -0.39 -16.96
N PRO A 328 -5.80 0.35 -17.50
CA PRO A 328 -6.89 -0.24 -18.27
C PRO A 328 -6.37 -1.11 -19.41
N GLY A 329 -6.93 -2.31 -19.57
CA GLY A 329 -6.51 -3.26 -20.60
C GLY A 329 -5.27 -4.10 -20.29
N MET A 330 -4.69 -3.94 -19.10
CA MET A 330 -3.60 -4.79 -18.58
C MET A 330 -4.00 -5.45 -17.27
N VAL A 331 -3.49 -6.65 -17.02
CA VAL A 331 -3.66 -7.32 -15.71
C VAL A 331 -2.66 -6.77 -14.73
N GLY A 332 -3.15 -6.22 -13.63
CA GLY A 332 -2.34 -5.82 -12.47
C GLY A 332 -2.17 -7.00 -11.52
N LEU A 333 -0.93 -7.30 -11.17
CA LEU A 333 -0.51 -8.36 -10.26
C LEU A 333 0.06 -7.71 -9.00
N GLU A 334 -0.48 -8.08 -7.83
CA GLU A 334 -0.05 -7.53 -6.53
C GLU A 334 0.69 -8.59 -5.71
N ALA A 335 1.85 -8.20 -5.20
CA ALA A 335 2.66 -8.97 -4.26
C ALA A 335 3.23 -8.04 -3.18
N GLY A 336 4.07 -8.53 -2.28
CA GLY A 336 4.78 -7.68 -1.32
C GLY A 336 5.36 -8.44 -0.14
N GLN A 337 6.20 -7.73 0.63
CA GLN A 337 6.81 -8.22 1.86
C GLN A 337 6.14 -7.55 3.06
N SER A 338 5.82 -8.32 4.10
CA SER A 338 5.16 -7.82 5.32
C SER A 338 6.05 -6.89 6.15
N ALA A 339 7.38 -7.06 6.06
CA ALA A 339 8.38 -6.21 6.69
C ALA A 339 9.52 -5.94 5.71
N PHE A 340 9.91 -4.67 5.58
CA PHE A 340 11.08 -4.24 4.79
C PHE A 340 11.83 -3.15 5.56
N GLY A 341 11.40 -1.91 5.51
CA GLY A 341 11.95 -0.82 6.32
C GLY A 341 11.80 -1.05 7.83
N ASP A 342 10.73 -1.73 8.24
CA ASP A 342 10.50 -2.10 9.65
C ASP A 342 11.57 -3.05 10.18
N THR A 343 12.18 -3.89 9.34
CA THR A 343 13.31 -4.74 9.72
C THR A 343 14.50 -3.89 10.17
N TYR A 344 14.80 -2.83 9.44
CA TYR A 344 15.88 -1.91 9.79
C TYR A 344 15.52 -1.02 10.99
N ALA A 345 14.27 -0.59 11.07
CA ALA A 345 13.77 0.18 12.20
C ALA A 345 13.80 -0.64 13.51
N TRP A 346 13.44 -1.93 13.44
CA TRP A 346 13.55 -2.87 14.54
C TRP A 346 15.01 -2.96 15.04
N PHE A 347 15.97 -3.16 14.14
CA PHE A 347 17.38 -3.28 14.52
C PHE A 347 17.93 -1.96 15.04
N LYS A 348 17.60 -0.81 14.42
CA LYS A 348 17.89 0.54 14.92
C LYS A 348 17.40 0.70 16.37
N ASN A 349 16.18 0.24 16.68
CA ASN A 349 15.60 0.35 18.02
C ASN A 349 16.33 -0.53 19.05
N ILE A 350 16.80 -1.72 18.67
CA ILE A 350 17.63 -2.58 19.55
C ILE A 350 18.94 -1.87 19.89
N LEU A 351 19.65 -1.37 18.89
CA LEU A 351 20.91 -0.65 19.08
C LEU A 351 20.74 0.66 19.84
N GLY A 352 19.62 1.35 19.62
CA GLY A 352 19.27 2.60 20.29
C GLY A 352 18.75 2.43 21.72
N TRP A 353 18.56 1.21 22.23
CA TRP A 353 18.03 0.97 23.56
C TRP A 353 18.83 1.68 24.68
N PRO A 354 20.19 1.65 24.69
CA PRO A 354 20.97 2.39 25.68
C PRO A 354 20.77 3.92 25.59
N LEU A 355 20.62 4.46 24.38
CA LEU A 355 20.38 5.89 24.18
C LEU A 355 19.03 6.31 24.77
N LYS A 356 17.99 5.54 24.54
CA LYS A 356 16.63 5.83 25.03
C LYS A 356 16.48 5.61 26.55
N ASN A 357 17.16 4.61 27.12
CA ASN A 357 16.89 4.17 28.49
C ASN A 357 18.02 4.51 29.48
N LEU A 358 19.28 4.59 29.04
CA LEU A 358 20.40 4.86 29.95
C LEU A 358 20.92 6.31 29.84
N LEU A 359 20.94 6.88 28.64
CA LEU A 359 21.44 8.23 28.43
C LEU A 359 20.60 9.26 29.17
N GLN A 360 19.28 9.10 29.21
CA GLN A 360 18.35 9.98 29.92
C GLN A 360 18.53 9.94 31.46
N THR A 361 19.13 8.89 32.01
CA THR A 361 19.42 8.72 33.46
C THR A 361 20.85 9.10 33.84
N SER A 362 21.64 9.61 32.87
CA SER A 362 23.05 10.00 33.11
C SER A 362 23.15 11.15 34.13
N SER A 363 24.06 11.02 35.08
CA SER A 363 24.42 12.11 36.00
C SER A 363 25.47 13.08 35.43
N VAL A 364 26.00 12.79 34.23
CA VAL A 364 27.10 13.55 33.61
C VAL A 364 26.58 14.65 32.69
N ILE A 365 25.40 14.47 32.09
CA ILE A 365 24.79 15.42 31.16
C ILE A 365 23.38 15.80 31.60
N ASN A 366 22.93 16.98 31.22
CA ASN A 366 21.56 17.42 31.50
C ASN A 366 20.55 16.76 30.51
N ALA A 367 19.26 16.80 30.86
CA ALA A 367 18.19 16.15 30.08
C ALA A 367 18.05 16.70 28.64
N GLU A 368 18.30 18.00 28.44
CA GLU A 368 18.24 18.63 27.12
C GLU A 368 19.34 18.08 26.19
N THR A 369 20.59 18.04 26.72
CA THR A 369 21.73 17.46 26.01
C THR A 369 21.53 15.97 25.75
N ALA A 370 20.99 15.22 26.73
CA ALA A 370 20.70 13.81 26.57
C ALA A 370 19.70 13.56 25.42
N LYS A 371 18.64 14.37 25.36
CA LYS A 371 17.63 14.29 24.28
C LYS A 371 18.23 14.63 22.91
N ALA A 372 19.00 15.71 22.81
CA ALA A 372 19.64 16.10 21.56
C ALA A 372 20.61 15.03 21.03
N LEU A 373 21.41 14.43 21.93
CA LEU A 373 22.32 13.32 21.60
C LEU A 373 21.56 12.06 21.19
N GLU A 374 20.44 11.73 21.86
CA GLU A 374 19.59 10.61 21.47
C GLU A 374 19.09 10.79 20.04
N GLU A 375 18.52 11.95 19.70
CA GLU A 375 18.00 12.27 18.37
C GLU A 375 19.11 12.16 17.30
N GLU A 376 20.26 12.81 17.53
CA GLU A 376 21.40 12.78 16.60
C GLU A 376 21.93 11.36 16.37
N MET A 377 22.18 10.60 17.45
CA MET A 377 22.72 9.24 17.34
C MET A 377 21.71 8.28 16.73
N MET A 378 20.44 8.38 17.09
CA MET A 378 19.40 7.55 16.49
C MET A 378 19.32 7.77 14.98
N ASP A 379 19.47 8.99 14.49
CA ASP A 379 19.44 9.28 13.05
C ASP A 379 20.71 8.82 12.32
N ALA A 380 21.83 8.76 13.00
CA ALA A 380 23.11 8.31 12.43
C ALA A 380 23.24 6.77 12.32
N ILE A 381 22.51 5.97 13.11
CA ILE A 381 22.68 4.49 13.18
C ILE A 381 22.59 3.84 11.79
N ILE A 382 21.52 4.01 11.05
CA ILE A 382 21.34 3.32 9.75
C ILE A 382 22.33 3.79 8.69
N PRO A 383 22.58 5.11 8.49
CA PRO A 383 23.63 5.58 7.57
C PRO A 383 25.01 5.01 7.90
N GLU A 384 25.41 5.01 9.17
CA GLU A 384 26.74 4.51 9.57
C GLU A 384 26.83 2.97 9.43
N LEU A 385 25.79 2.23 9.81
CA LEU A 385 25.74 0.78 9.57
C LEU A 385 25.82 0.44 8.09
N SER A 386 25.13 1.18 7.22
CA SER A 386 25.19 0.98 5.77
C SER A 386 26.61 1.15 5.24
N LYS A 387 27.28 2.23 5.67
CA LYS A 387 28.67 2.51 5.30
C LYS A 387 29.64 1.43 5.76
N GLN A 388 29.52 1.00 7.02
CA GLN A 388 30.39 -0.04 7.57
C GLN A 388 30.12 -1.42 6.97
N ALA A 389 28.87 -1.77 6.75
CA ALA A 389 28.45 -3.01 6.10
C ALA A 389 28.98 -3.13 4.67
N ASP A 390 29.04 -2.02 3.93
CA ASP A 390 29.57 -2.00 2.55
C ASP A 390 31.08 -2.30 2.49
N LEU A 391 31.82 -1.98 3.56
CA LEU A 391 33.27 -2.23 3.67
C LEU A 391 33.61 -3.66 4.12
N LEU A 392 32.65 -4.43 4.61
CA LEU A 392 32.89 -5.78 5.10
C LEU A 392 33.26 -6.74 3.97
N PRO A 393 34.25 -7.60 4.17
CA PRO A 393 34.52 -8.68 3.22
C PRO A 393 33.29 -9.58 3.08
N LYS A 394 33.05 -10.06 1.87
CA LYS A 394 31.95 -10.98 1.54
C LYS A 394 32.47 -12.40 1.59
N THR A 395 31.90 -13.24 2.45
CA THR A 395 32.27 -14.65 2.58
C THR A 395 31.03 -15.54 2.48
N GLU A 396 31.21 -16.76 2.02
CA GLU A 396 30.10 -17.71 1.94
C GLU A 396 29.56 -18.12 3.32
N ASP A 397 30.40 -18.05 4.35
CA ASP A 397 30.06 -18.44 5.73
C ASP A 397 29.51 -17.29 6.57
N ASP A 398 29.18 -16.14 5.97
CA ASP A 398 28.52 -15.04 6.65
C ASP A 398 27.14 -15.49 7.21
N GLU A 399 26.63 -14.73 8.18
CA GLU A 399 25.33 -14.95 8.80
C GLU A 399 24.20 -14.94 7.74
N VAL A 400 23.13 -15.67 8.00
CA VAL A 400 21.94 -15.75 7.14
C VAL A 400 20.71 -15.39 7.96
N ALA A 401 19.83 -14.57 7.43
CA ALA A 401 18.56 -14.24 8.09
C ALA A 401 17.36 -14.51 7.19
N ILE A 402 16.19 -14.59 7.82
CA ILE A 402 14.87 -14.62 7.19
C ILE A 402 14.12 -13.35 7.57
N ASP A 403 13.55 -12.69 6.59
CA ASP A 403 12.88 -11.37 6.70
C ASP A 403 11.43 -11.42 7.22
N TRP A 404 10.96 -12.54 7.79
CA TRP A 404 9.56 -12.71 8.22
C TRP A 404 9.25 -12.11 9.60
N PHE A 405 9.71 -10.88 9.86
CA PHE A 405 9.48 -10.18 11.13
C PHE A 405 7.99 -9.96 11.42
N ASN A 406 7.17 -9.86 10.37
CA ASN A 406 5.71 -9.72 10.46
C ASN A 406 5.00 -10.80 9.63
N GLY A 407 5.49 -12.04 9.67
CA GLY A 407 5.02 -13.12 8.81
C GLY A 407 5.46 -12.97 7.37
N ARG A 408 5.05 -13.92 6.53
CA ARG A 408 5.26 -13.90 5.07
C ARG A 408 3.97 -13.51 4.36
N ARG A 409 4.01 -12.47 3.51
CA ARG A 409 2.88 -12.07 2.66
C ARG A 409 2.93 -12.77 1.29
N THR A 410 4.06 -12.70 0.60
CA THR A 410 4.27 -13.28 -0.73
C THR A 410 5.67 -13.90 -0.82
N PRO A 411 5.81 -15.06 -1.48
CA PRO A 411 4.75 -15.97 -1.93
C PRO A 411 4.15 -16.80 -0.80
N ASP A 412 2.94 -17.29 -1.04
CA ASP A 412 2.23 -18.23 -0.16
C ASP A 412 2.09 -17.70 1.28
N ALA A 413 1.15 -16.75 1.46
CA ALA A 413 0.94 -16.02 2.70
C ALA A 413 0.86 -16.94 3.94
N ASN A 414 1.67 -16.62 4.97
CA ASN A 414 1.62 -17.26 6.27
C ASN A 414 2.06 -16.28 7.36
N GLN A 415 1.10 -15.77 8.09
CA GLN A 415 1.29 -14.76 9.14
C GLN A 415 1.88 -15.34 10.45
N ALA A 416 1.84 -16.66 10.64
CA ALA A 416 2.39 -17.31 11.82
C ALA A 416 3.93 -17.43 11.78
N LEU A 417 4.54 -17.33 10.61
CA LEU A 417 5.98 -17.41 10.44
C LEU A 417 6.69 -16.26 11.15
N LYS A 418 7.90 -16.52 11.63
CA LYS A 418 8.76 -15.55 12.33
C LYS A 418 10.14 -15.49 11.68
N ALA A 419 10.79 -14.33 11.85
CA ALA A 419 12.16 -14.11 11.43
C ALA A 419 13.15 -14.95 12.26
N ALA A 420 14.33 -15.21 11.66
CA ALA A 420 15.45 -15.84 12.35
C ALA A 420 16.77 -15.29 11.80
N ILE A 421 17.81 -15.36 12.62
CA ILE A 421 19.21 -15.15 12.23
C ILE A 421 19.99 -16.40 12.61
N TYR A 422 20.77 -16.91 11.67
CA TYR A 422 21.56 -18.13 11.81
C TYR A 422 23.04 -17.86 11.60
N ASN A 423 23.88 -18.71 12.19
CA ASN A 423 25.34 -18.71 12.07
C ASN A 423 26.02 -17.52 12.78
N LEU A 424 25.46 -17.09 13.93
CA LEU A 424 26.11 -16.07 14.78
C LEU A 424 27.31 -16.67 15.54
N ASP A 425 28.36 -15.89 15.65
CA ASP A 425 29.51 -16.18 16.49
C ASP A 425 29.92 -14.96 17.34
N LEU A 426 30.97 -15.06 18.14
CA LEU A 426 31.44 -13.96 19.00
C LEU A 426 32.07 -12.78 18.23
N ALA A 427 32.38 -12.96 16.96
CA ALA A 427 32.91 -11.91 16.09
C ALA A 427 31.80 -11.19 15.32
N THR A 428 30.56 -11.68 15.39
CA THR A 428 29.41 -11.05 14.74
C THR A 428 29.08 -9.73 15.41
N ASP A 429 29.29 -8.63 14.73
CA ASP A 429 29.02 -7.27 15.18
C ASP A 429 27.78 -6.62 14.53
N ALA A 430 27.45 -5.39 14.91
CA ALA A 430 26.27 -4.72 14.41
C ALA A 430 26.26 -4.48 12.88
N PRO A 431 27.37 -4.08 12.22
CA PRO A 431 27.42 -4.00 10.77
C PRO A 431 27.18 -5.33 10.04
N ARG A 432 27.68 -6.45 10.58
CA ARG A 432 27.44 -7.79 10.02
C ARG A 432 25.98 -8.19 10.13
N ILE A 433 25.35 -7.98 11.29
CA ILE A 433 23.91 -8.23 11.46
C ILE A 433 23.11 -7.35 10.51
N PHE A 434 23.42 -6.07 10.38
CA PHE A 434 22.71 -5.16 9.47
C PHE A 434 22.80 -5.61 8.01
N ARG A 435 24.00 -6.02 7.54
CA ARG A 435 24.18 -6.59 6.20
C ARG A 435 23.30 -7.81 6.01
N THR A 436 23.30 -8.72 6.97
CA THR A 436 22.52 -9.97 6.94
C THR A 436 21.01 -9.70 6.84
N LEU A 437 20.51 -8.69 7.57
CA LEU A 437 19.11 -8.25 7.49
C LEU A 437 18.79 -7.61 6.13
N ALA A 438 19.71 -6.81 5.59
CA ALA A 438 19.55 -6.22 4.25
C ALA A 438 19.56 -7.30 3.16
N GLU A 439 20.44 -8.32 3.25
CA GLU A 439 20.42 -9.47 2.37
C GLU A 439 19.08 -10.22 2.46
N ALA A 440 18.58 -10.48 3.67
CA ALA A 440 17.32 -11.18 3.87
C ALA A 440 16.14 -10.48 3.19
N THR A 441 16.01 -9.16 3.33
CA THR A 441 14.94 -8.39 2.66
C THR A 441 15.10 -8.39 1.13
N CYS A 442 16.33 -8.34 0.62
CA CYS A 442 16.58 -8.48 -0.82
C CYS A 442 16.30 -9.91 -1.34
N PHE A 443 16.60 -10.95 -0.55
CA PHE A 443 16.24 -12.33 -0.89
C PHE A 443 14.72 -12.57 -0.83
N GLY A 444 14.01 -11.93 0.09
CA GLY A 444 12.54 -11.90 0.10
C GLY A 444 11.97 -11.30 -1.19
N ALA A 445 12.53 -10.18 -1.66
CA ALA A 445 12.18 -9.60 -2.96
C ALA A 445 12.49 -10.55 -4.12
N LYS A 446 13.65 -11.25 -4.08
CA LYS A 446 14.00 -12.25 -5.08
C LYS A 446 13.01 -13.43 -5.09
N ASN A 447 12.55 -13.87 -3.95
CA ASN A 447 11.57 -14.96 -3.86
C ASN A 447 10.24 -14.58 -4.55
N ILE A 448 9.83 -13.31 -4.47
CA ILE A 448 8.67 -12.78 -5.20
C ILE A 448 8.91 -12.77 -6.71
N VAL A 449 10.04 -12.23 -7.15
CA VAL A 449 10.42 -12.19 -8.58
C VAL A 449 10.51 -13.61 -9.16
N ASP A 450 11.15 -14.55 -8.43
CA ASP A 450 11.27 -15.95 -8.83
C ASP A 450 9.89 -16.63 -8.96
N ARG A 451 8.90 -16.26 -8.13
CA ARG A 451 7.52 -16.75 -8.25
C ARG A 451 6.88 -16.30 -9.57
N PHE A 452 6.97 -15.04 -9.94
CA PHE A 452 6.45 -14.54 -11.22
C PHE A 452 7.09 -15.28 -12.40
N ILE A 453 8.42 -15.42 -12.39
CA ILE A 453 9.16 -16.10 -13.46
C ILE A 453 8.77 -17.59 -13.53
N ALA A 454 8.66 -18.29 -12.40
CA ALA A 454 8.29 -19.70 -12.34
C ALA A 454 6.85 -19.94 -12.86
N GLU A 455 5.94 -19.00 -12.67
CA GLU A 455 4.57 -19.03 -13.19
C GLU A 455 4.48 -18.50 -14.64
N GLY A 456 5.63 -18.22 -15.28
CA GLY A 456 5.74 -17.87 -16.70
C GLY A 456 5.53 -16.39 -17.02
N ILE A 457 5.57 -15.50 -16.04
CA ILE A 457 5.54 -14.05 -16.24
C ILE A 457 6.98 -13.51 -16.12
N PRO A 458 7.57 -12.96 -17.19
CA PRO A 458 8.91 -12.41 -17.12
C PRO A 458 8.94 -11.14 -16.26
N VAL A 459 10.03 -10.92 -15.53
CA VAL A 459 10.34 -9.65 -14.87
C VAL A 459 11.60 -9.09 -15.51
N LYS A 460 11.53 -7.88 -16.08
CA LYS A 460 12.61 -7.27 -16.87
C LYS A 460 13.43 -6.23 -16.10
N GLY A 461 12.90 -5.73 -14.99
CA GLY A 461 13.54 -4.73 -14.14
C GLY A 461 12.61 -4.27 -13.04
N ILE A 462 13.17 -3.45 -12.15
CA ILE A 462 12.46 -2.91 -10.99
C ILE A 462 12.37 -1.38 -11.11
N ILE A 463 11.23 -0.84 -10.72
CA ILE A 463 11.02 0.60 -10.52
C ILE A 463 10.87 0.80 -9.01
N GLY A 464 11.89 1.39 -8.39
CA GLY A 464 11.89 1.68 -6.95
C GLY A 464 11.21 3.00 -6.64
N ILE A 465 10.21 2.96 -5.76
CA ILE A 465 9.52 4.14 -5.24
C ILE A 465 9.42 4.05 -3.72
N GLY A 466 9.11 5.17 -3.06
CA GLY A 466 9.03 5.24 -1.61
C GLY A 466 10.32 5.61 -0.89
N GLY A 467 10.24 5.74 0.43
CA GLY A 467 11.30 6.37 1.24
C GLY A 467 12.61 5.60 1.26
N VAL A 468 12.59 4.26 1.33
CA VAL A 468 13.82 3.45 1.36
C VAL A 468 14.54 3.50 0.01
N ALA A 469 13.79 3.46 -1.10
CA ALA A 469 14.37 3.57 -2.45
C ALA A 469 15.19 4.85 -2.63
N LYS A 470 14.69 5.96 -2.10
CA LYS A 470 15.35 7.29 -2.19
C LYS A 470 16.53 7.44 -1.22
N LYS A 471 16.45 6.86 -0.03
CA LYS A 471 17.36 7.16 1.09
C LYS A 471 18.48 6.16 1.28
N SER A 472 18.42 4.97 0.64
CA SER A 472 19.35 3.88 0.90
C SER A 472 20.02 3.32 -0.36
N PRO A 473 21.04 4.02 -0.91
CA PRO A 473 21.79 3.54 -2.07
C PRO A 473 22.39 2.14 -1.86
N TYR A 474 22.88 1.86 -0.65
CA TYR A 474 23.44 0.56 -0.28
C TYR A 474 22.44 -0.59 -0.50
N ILE A 475 21.21 -0.44 0.01
CA ILE A 475 20.16 -1.46 -0.16
C ILE A 475 19.72 -1.57 -1.61
N MET A 476 19.65 -0.45 -2.35
CA MET A 476 19.26 -0.47 -3.77
C MET A 476 20.31 -1.16 -4.64
N GLN A 477 21.60 -0.93 -4.40
CA GLN A 477 22.66 -1.65 -5.10
C GLN A 477 22.62 -3.14 -4.76
N MET A 478 22.51 -3.50 -3.47
CA MET A 478 22.39 -4.89 -3.05
C MET A 478 21.18 -5.59 -3.71
N MET A 479 20.05 -4.93 -3.77
CA MET A 479 18.85 -5.48 -4.42
C MET A 479 19.06 -5.68 -5.93
N ALA A 480 19.72 -4.74 -6.62
CA ALA A 480 20.06 -4.91 -8.04
C ALA A 480 20.97 -6.13 -8.25
N ASP A 481 21.96 -6.31 -7.37
CA ASP A 481 22.88 -7.44 -7.41
C ASP A 481 22.20 -8.79 -7.11
N VAL A 482 21.33 -8.83 -6.07
CA VAL A 482 20.56 -10.02 -5.67
C VAL A 482 19.56 -10.44 -6.75
N LEU A 483 18.89 -9.49 -7.36
CA LEU A 483 17.89 -9.75 -8.41
C LEU A 483 18.54 -9.98 -9.78
N ASN A 484 19.80 -9.58 -9.96
CA ASN A 484 20.49 -9.53 -11.25
C ASN A 484 19.68 -8.76 -12.29
N MET A 485 19.13 -7.60 -11.88
CA MET A 485 18.28 -6.75 -12.70
C MET A 485 18.54 -5.27 -12.42
N PRO A 486 18.36 -4.37 -13.41
CA PRO A 486 18.44 -2.93 -13.16
C PRO A 486 17.29 -2.47 -12.25
N ILE A 487 17.60 -1.54 -11.34
CA ILE A 487 16.64 -0.84 -10.50
C ILE A 487 16.68 0.63 -10.85
N ARG A 488 15.57 1.16 -11.37
CA ARG A 488 15.39 2.58 -11.68
C ARG A 488 14.66 3.27 -10.53
N ILE A 489 15.20 4.37 -10.01
CA ILE A 489 14.58 5.18 -8.95
C ILE A 489 13.90 6.38 -9.57
N HIS A 490 12.60 6.50 -9.36
CA HIS A 490 11.80 7.58 -9.90
C HIS A 490 12.17 8.93 -9.25
N GLN A 491 12.21 10.04 -10.05
CA GLN A 491 12.65 11.34 -9.54
C GLN A 491 11.68 11.97 -8.54
N PHE A 492 10.36 11.79 -8.69
CA PHE A 492 9.39 12.36 -7.76
C PHE A 492 9.28 11.55 -6.46
N SER A 493 9.07 12.28 -5.35
CA SER A 493 8.87 11.67 -4.04
C SER A 493 7.42 11.29 -3.77
N HIS A 494 6.47 11.96 -4.43
CA HIS A 494 5.02 11.81 -4.22
C HIS A 494 4.37 11.02 -5.36
N THR A 495 4.92 9.85 -5.66
CA THR A 495 4.50 9.05 -6.83
C THR A 495 3.05 8.59 -6.76
N CYS A 496 2.49 8.28 -5.57
CA CYS A 496 1.07 7.91 -5.43
C CYS A 496 0.17 9.08 -5.82
N ALA A 497 0.36 10.24 -5.21
CA ALA A 497 -0.40 11.43 -5.56
C ALA A 497 -0.19 11.88 -7.03
N LEU A 498 1.01 11.68 -7.60
CA LEU A 498 1.27 11.95 -9.02
C LEU A 498 0.47 10.99 -9.92
N GLY A 499 0.42 9.70 -9.60
CA GLY A 499 -0.39 8.72 -10.32
C GLY A 499 -1.88 9.05 -10.26
N ALA A 500 -2.39 9.46 -9.09
CA ALA A 500 -3.74 9.99 -8.97
C ALA A 500 -3.95 11.22 -9.86
N ALA A 501 -2.99 12.17 -9.89
CA ALA A 501 -3.04 13.34 -10.78
C ALA A 501 -3.06 12.96 -12.28
N MET A 502 -2.31 11.91 -12.68
CA MET A 502 -2.34 11.40 -14.05
C MET A 502 -3.73 10.84 -14.40
N PHE A 503 -4.35 10.07 -13.51
CA PHE A 503 -5.72 9.59 -13.72
C PHE A 503 -6.75 10.74 -13.68
N ALA A 504 -6.55 11.76 -12.86
CA ALA A 504 -7.37 12.97 -12.91
C ALA A 504 -7.32 13.64 -14.28
N ALA A 505 -6.13 13.73 -14.90
CA ALA A 505 -5.97 14.29 -16.24
C ALA A 505 -6.66 13.45 -17.33
N VAL A 506 -6.70 12.12 -17.17
CA VAL A 506 -7.44 11.22 -18.09
C VAL A 506 -8.94 11.34 -17.89
N ALA A 507 -9.42 11.32 -16.63
CA ALA A 507 -10.83 11.45 -16.31
C ALA A 507 -11.43 12.80 -16.79
N ALA A 508 -10.58 13.85 -16.87
CA ALA A 508 -10.95 15.16 -17.42
C ALA A 508 -10.70 15.27 -18.94
N GLU A 509 -10.39 14.17 -19.64
CA GLU A 509 -10.13 14.11 -21.09
C GLU A 509 -8.98 15.04 -21.57
N ILE A 510 -8.04 15.40 -20.67
CA ILE A 510 -6.84 16.19 -21.03
C ILE A 510 -5.85 15.28 -21.77
N HIS A 511 -5.70 14.04 -21.32
CA HIS A 511 -4.96 12.97 -21.99
C HIS A 511 -5.90 11.85 -22.42
N PRO A 512 -5.64 11.21 -23.57
CA PRO A 512 -6.54 10.18 -24.11
C PRO A 512 -6.53 8.86 -23.33
N ASN A 513 -5.46 8.59 -22.59
CA ASN A 513 -5.26 7.40 -21.77
C ASN A 513 -4.14 7.63 -20.75
N VAL A 514 -3.98 6.71 -19.82
CA VAL A 514 -3.01 6.85 -18.73
C VAL A 514 -1.56 6.68 -19.20
N GLU A 515 -1.31 5.91 -20.25
CA GLU A 515 0.02 5.74 -20.83
C GLU A 515 0.54 7.07 -21.40
N GLU A 516 -0.35 7.84 -22.07
CA GLU A 516 0.00 9.17 -22.54
C GLU A 516 0.20 10.15 -21.37
N ALA A 517 -0.63 10.08 -20.34
CA ALA A 517 -0.45 10.87 -19.12
C ALA A 517 0.89 10.54 -18.44
N MET A 518 1.26 9.26 -18.30
CA MET A 518 2.58 8.86 -17.78
C MET A 518 3.74 9.40 -18.61
N ARG A 519 3.59 9.40 -19.94
CA ARG A 519 4.63 9.89 -20.85
C ARG A 519 4.85 11.41 -20.73
N GLN A 520 3.76 12.16 -20.57
CA GLN A 520 3.81 13.64 -20.52
C GLN A 520 4.13 14.14 -19.11
N MET A 521 3.59 13.50 -18.08
CA MET A 521 3.62 13.99 -16.70
C MET A 521 4.63 13.25 -15.80
N GLY A 522 5.26 12.17 -16.26
CA GLY A 522 6.00 11.25 -15.40
C GLY A 522 7.37 11.73 -14.91
N GLY A 523 8.00 12.67 -15.58
CA GLY A 523 9.29 13.28 -15.19
C GLY A 523 10.54 12.39 -15.30
N GLY A 524 10.44 11.05 -15.26
CA GLY A 524 11.56 10.14 -15.46
C GLY A 524 12.26 9.65 -14.18
N PHE A 525 13.50 9.22 -14.31
CA PHE A 525 14.27 8.54 -13.27
C PHE A 525 15.55 9.30 -12.92
N ASP A 526 15.85 9.45 -11.62
CA ASP A 526 17.06 10.11 -11.13
C ASP A 526 18.28 9.21 -11.24
N THR A 527 18.12 7.94 -10.88
CA THR A 527 19.23 6.99 -10.69
C THR A 527 18.83 5.62 -11.19
N THR A 528 19.80 4.91 -11.76
CA THR A 528 19.66 3.49 -12.10
C THR A 528 20.81 2.71 -11.47
N TYR A 529 20.49 1.72 -10.66
CA TYR A 529 21.45 0.76 -10.12
C TYR A 529 21.52 -0.44 -11.05
N TYR A 530 22.71 -0.72 -11.56
CA TYR A 530 22.97 -1.89 -12.40
C TYR A 530 23.61 -3.00 -11.57
N PRO A 531 23.30 -4.28 -11.83
CA PRO A 531 23.94 -5.38 -11.12
C PRO A 531 25.45 -5.43 -11.39
N ILE A 532 26.22 -5.68 -10.33
CA ILE A 532 27.68 -5.88 -10.36
C ILE A 532 27.94 -7.38 -10.40
N GLU A 533 28.58 -7.88 -11.47
CA GLU A 533 28.72 -9.31 -11.74
C GLU A 533 29.35 -10.12 -10.59
N GLU A 534 30.35 -9.57 -9.91
CA GLU A 534 30.97 -10.20 -8.74
C GLU A 534 29.97 -10.39 -7.59
N ASN A 535 29.18 -9.35 -7.30
CA ASN A 535 28.15 -9.40 -6.26
C ASN A 535 27.01 -10.35 -6.64
N VAL A 536 26.60 -10.37 -7.90
CA VAL A 536 25.58 -11.31 -8.40
C VAL A 536 26.01 -12.75 -8.11
N ARG A 537 27.27 -13.09 -8.41
CA ARG A 537 27.81 -14.45 -8.12
C ARG A 537 27.81 -14.74 -6.62
N TYR A 538 28.22 -13.80 -5.80
CA TYR A 538 28.20 -13.93 -4.34
C TYR A 538 26.78 -14.18 -3.81
N TYR A 539 25.81 -13.34 -4.16
CA TYR A 539 24.43 -13.50 -3.69
C TYR A 539 23.75 -14.75 -4.25
N ALA A 540 24.09 -15.15 -5.47
CA ALA A 540 23.59 -16.42 -6.04
C ALA A 540 24.04 -17.64 -5.24
N SER A 541 25.26 -17.64 -4.64
CA SER A 541 25.72 -18.72 -3.76
C SER A 541 25.03 -18.71 -2.38
N ARG A 542 24.59 -17.55 -1.91
CA ARG A 542 23.96 -17.37 -0.59
C ARG A 542 22.45 -17.61 -0.58
N TYR A 543 21.77 -17.31 -1.68
CA TYR A 543 20.32 -17.46 -1.78
C TYR A 543 19.80 -18.88 -1.45
N PRO A 544 20.47 -19.98 -1.84
CA PRO A 544 20.08 -21.32 -1.38
C PRO A 544 20.11 -21.49 0.14
N LYS A 545 21.03 -20.82 0.86
CA LYS A 545 21.09 -20.87 2.33
C LYS A 545 19.87 -20.16 2.95
N TYR A 546 19.48 -19.00 2.41
CA TYR A 546 18.23 -18.32 2.78
C TYR A 546 17.02 -19.24 2.57
N LYS A 547 16.89 -19.88 1.40
CA LYS A 547 15.80 -20.82 1.11
C LYS A 547 15.78 -22.01 2.09
N SER A 548 16.96 -22.54 2.41
CA SER A 548 17.09 -23.66 3.34
C SER A 548 16.67 -23.31 4.77
N LEU A 549 17.08 -22.12 5.25
CA LEU A 549 16.66 -21.60 6.56
C LEU A 549 15.14 -21.34 6.60
N GLY A 550 14.57 -20.74 5.54
CA GLY A 550 13.14 -20.54 5.44
C GLY A 550 12.35 -21.85 5.48
N ASN A 551 12.77 -22.85 4.73
CA ASN A 551 12.15 -24.18 4.75
C ASN A 551 12.23 -24.84 6.13
N PHE A 552 13.33 -24.65 6.85
CA PHE A 552 13.47 -25.15 8.22
C PHE A 552 12.47 -24.50 9.17
N ILE A 553 12.33 -23.16 9.12
CA ILE A 553 11.38 -22.41 9.96
C ILE A 553 9.95 -22.85 9.63
N GLU A 554 9.59 -22.91 8.36
CA GLU A 554 8.25 -23.30 7.92
C GLU A 554 7.84 -24.69 8.42
N LYS A 555 8.73 -25.69 8.31
CA LYS A 555 8.48 -27.04 8.83
C LYS A 555 8.30 -27.11 10.34
N ASN A 556 8.96 -26.23 11.10
CA ASN A 556 8.89 -26.24 12.57
C ASN A 556 7.82 -25.31 13.13
N SER A 557 7.24 -24.42 12.32
CA SER A 557 6.12 -23.55 12.73
C SER A 557 4.74 -24.21 12.54
N THR A 558 4.64 -25.34 11.85
CA THR A 558 3.36 -26.05 11.59
C THR A 558 2.93 -27.00 12.72
N HIS A 559 3.57 -26.95 13.89
CA HIS A 559 3.32 -27.85 15.03
C HIS A 559 2.70 -27.16 16.26
N GLU A 560 2.06 -25.96 16.10
CA GLU A 560 1.25 -25.37 17.18
C GLU A 560 -0.19 -25.14 16.75
#